data_27a5949252011c121765f2402fe3c857
#
_entry.id   27a5949252011c121765f2402fe3c857
#
_cell.length_a   1.000
_cell.length_b   1.000
_cell.length_c   1.000
_cell.angle_alpha   90.00
_cell.angle_beta   90.00
_cell.angle_gamma   90.00
#
_symmetry.space_group_name_H-M   'P 1'
#
loop_
_entity.id
_entity.type
_entity.pdbx_description
1 polymer ?
#
loop_
_entity_poly.entity_id
_entity_poly.type
_entity_poly.pdbx_seq_one_letter_code
_entity_poly.pdbx_strand_id
1 'polypeptide(L)'
;MNMPVLSSVDHKAAMLAPSPNFGPRPDNQSVELLILHYTGMPDDDQALSWLQDPQSQVSSHYFVHQNGEILQLVAEKDRAWHAGVSNWQGINDINSCSIGIEIANPGHDHGYRAFPDVQIGALTGLCQDIIARHAIRPEHVLAHSDIAPERKDDPGELFPWAYLAENQIGHLVAPKPLGDGRFFQLGDQGEPVAALQAMFQLYGYGCPQSGHYCEVTRAVVRAFQRHFRPELVDGIADQSTIATLHQLLSSLQTRA
;
A
#
# COMPACT_ATOMS: atom_id res chain seq x y z
N MET A 1 -29.34 -12.80 0.21
CA MET A 1 -29.81 -11.58 0.91
C MET A 1 -29.15 -10.41 0.23
N ASN A 2 -29.93 -9.43 -0.26
CA ASN A 2 -29.33 -8.19 -0.77
C ASN A 2 -28.72 -7.44 0.42
N MET A 3 -27.42 -7.25 0.42
CA MET A 3 -26.76 -6.38 1.40
C MET A 3 -27.22 -4.93 1.17
N PRO A 4 -27.40 -4.13 2.22
CA PRO A 4 -27.81 -2.74 2.06
C PRO A 4 -26.72 -1.97 1.33
N VAL A 5 -27.09 -1.34 0.22
CA VAL A 5 -26.23 -0.44 -0.54
C VAL A 5 -25.83 0.73 0.36
N LEU A 6 -24.58 1.23 0.19
CA LEU A 6 -24.07 2.39 0.89
C LEU A 6 -25.06 3.57 0.80
N SER A 7 -25.53 4.08 1.92
CA SER A 7 -26.58 5.14 2.00
C SER A 7 -26.08 6.44 2.65
N SER A 8 -24.90 6.41 3.26
CA SER A 8 -24.24 7.57 3.87
C SER A 8 -22.73 7.41 3.75
N VAL A 9 -22.01 8.53 3.75
CA VAL A 9 -20.54 8.52 3.72
C VAL A 9 -19.96 8.47 5.13
N ASP A 10 -18.82 7.80 5.28
CA ASP A 10 -18.05 7.77 6.53
C ASP A 10 -17.11 8.98 6.63
N HIS A 11 -16.57 9.46 5.49
CA HIS A 11 -15.74 10.68 5.40
C HIS A 11 -16.58 11.86 4.87
N LYS A 12 -16.62 12.97 5.61
CA LYS A 12 -17.52 14.10 5.33
C LYS A 12 -17.33 14.78 3.95
N ALA A 13 -16.10 14.74 3.41
CA ALA A 13 -15.81 15.34 2.11
C ALA A 13 -16.07 14.38 0.94
N ALA A 14 -16.41 13.11 1.20
CA ALA A 14 -16.69 12.13 0.16
C ALA A 14 -18.12 12.26 -0.37
N MET A 15 -18.29 11.93 -1.64
CA MET A 15 -19.61 11.75 -2.27
C MET A 15 -19.90 10.25 -2.46
N LEU A 16 -21.17 9.91 -2.50
CA LEU A 16 -21.62 8.51 -2.68
C LEU A 16 -21.45 8.07 -4.14
N ALA A 17 -20.75 6.97 -4.34
CA ALA A 17 -20.60 6.28 -5.63
C ALA A 17 -20.57 4.75 -5.43
N PRO A 18 -21.68 4.13 -4.97
CA PRO A 18 -21.67 2.75 -4.47
C PRO A 18 -21.16 1.73 -5.48
N SER A 19 -20.32 0.79 -5.01
CA SER A 19 -19.94 -0.43 -5.72
C SER A 19 -20.77 -1.61 -5.18
N PRO A 20 -21.18 -2.57 -6.02
CA PRO A 20 -21.81 -3.82 -5.59
C PRO A 20 -20.80 -4.87 -5.11
N ASN A 21 -19.50 -4.64 -5.31
CA ASN A 21 -18.41 -5.63 -5.09
C ASN A 21 -17.90 -5.54 -3.65
N PHE A 22 -18.65 -6.02 -2.68
CA PHE A 22 -18.26 -6.06 -1.27
C PHE A 22 -18.91 -7.22 -0.55
N GLY A 23 -18.42 -7.51 0.65
CA GLY A 23 -18.97 -8.51 1.55
C GLY A 23 -18.95 -8.04 3.01
N PRO A 24 -19.50 -8.83 3.94
CA PRO A 24 -19.34 -8.54 5.35
C PRO A 24 -17.87 -8.77 5.77
N ARG A 25 -17.38 -8.00 6.75
CA ARG A 25 -16.17 -8.38 7.48
C ARG A 25 -16.48 -9.58 8.38
N PRO A 26 -15.51 -10.47 8.64
CA PRO A 26 -15.66 -11.50 9.66
C PRO A 26 -16.04 -10.88 11.02
N ASP A 27 -16.79 -11.63 11.84
CA ASP A 27 -17.21 -11.16 13.16
C ASP A 27 -16.00 -10.73 14.01
N ASN A 28 -16.12 -9.56 14.66
CA ASN A 28 -15.09 -8.93 15.49
C ASN A 28 -13.78 -8.56 14.77
N GLN A 29 -13.74 -8.53 13.43
CA GLN A 29 -12.56 -8.09 12.71
C GLN A 29 -12.49 -6.55 12.71
N SER A 30 -11.46 -6.02 13.37
CA SER A 30 -11.13 -4.58 13.34
C SER A 30 -10.44 -4.19 12.02
N VAL A 31 -10.55 -2.92 11.67
CA VAL A 31 -9.73 -2.31 10.64
C VAL A 31 -8.39 -1.93 11.26
N GLU A 32 -7.30 -2.48 10.74
CA GLU A 32 -5.95 -2.31 11.27
C GLU A 32 -4.97 -1.75 10.22
N LEU A 33 -5.32 -1.87 8.93
CA LEU A 33 -4.46 -1.51 7.81
C LEU A 33 -5.14 -0.48 6.91
N LEU A 34 -4.34 0.42 6.34
CA LEU A 34 -4.73 1.32 5.26
C LEU A 34 -3.86 1.01 4.04
N ILE A 35 -4.49 0.62 2.92
CA ILE A 35 -3.78 0.22 1.70
C ILE A 35 -4.03 1.27 0.60
N LEU A 36 -2.93 1.80 0.07
CA LEU A 36 -2.95 2.80 -0.99
C LEU A 36 -2.65 2.13 -2.33
N HIS A 37 -3.52 2.42 -3.32
CA HIS A 37 -3.45 1.91 -4.68
C HIS A 37 -3.38 3.06 -5.67
N TYR A 38 -2.89 2.78 -6.88
CA TYR A 38 -3.28 3.56 -8.04
C TYR A 38 -4.22 2.73 -8.92
N THR A 39 -5.09 3.40 -9.68
CA THR A 39 -6.07 2.73 -10.56
C THR A 39 -5.45 1.92 -11.70
N GLY A 40 -4.28 2.34 -12.21
CA GLY A 40 -3.60 1.66 -13.32
C GLY A 40 -4.41 1.66 -14.62
N MET A 41 -5.28 2.65 -14.81
CA MET A 41 -6.13 2.80 -16.00
C MET A 41 -5.94 4.20 -16.60
N PRO A 42 -6.05 4.33 -17.95
CA PRO A 42 -5.76 5.60 -18.63
C PRO A 42 -6.67 6.76 -18.21
N ASP A 43 -7.89 6.44 -17.79
CA ASP A 43 -8.98 7.38 -17.55
C ASP A 43 -9.67 7.11 -16.21
N ASP A 44 -9.92 8.20 -15.45
CA ASP A 44 -10.52 8.14 -14.11
C ASP A 44 -11.93 7.54 -14.14
N ASP A 45 -12.76 7.94 -15.13
CA ASP A 45 -14.15 7.49 -15.22
C ASP A 45 -14.23 6.01 -15.61
N GLN A 46 -13.30 5.53 -16.45
CA GLN A 46 -13.19 4.10 -16.77
C GLN A 46 -12.79 3.31 -15.52
N ALA A 47 -11.84 3.80 -14.74
CA ALA A 47 -11.43 3.15 -13.50
C ALA A 47 -12.58 3.08 -12.48
N LEU A 48 -13.31 4.18 -12.31
CA LEU A 48 -14.48 4.21 -11.45
C LEU A 48 -15.56 3.23 -11.92
N SER A 49 -15.87 3.25 -13.22
CA SER A 49 -16.86 2.34 -13.82
C SER A 49 -16.50 0.89 -13.61
N TRP A 50 -15.19 0.54 -13.71
CA TRP A 50 -14.69 -0.81 -13.45
C TRP A 50 -14.89 -1.24 -12.00
N LEU A 51 -14.62 -0.36 -11.03
CA LEU A 51 -14.85 -0.64 -9.61
C LEU A 51 -16.34 -0.78 -9.24
N GLN A 52 -17.23 -0.22 -10.06
CA GLN A 52 -18.69 -0.31 -9.90
C GLN A 52 -19.34 -1.42 -10.72
N ASP A 53 -18.59 -2.06 -11.65
CA ASP A 53 -19.12 -3.17 -12.44
C ASP A 53 -19.14 -4.46 -11.59
N PRO A 54 -20.30 -5.13 -11.41
CA PRO A 54 -20.36 -6.38 -10.69
C PRO A 54 -19.55 -7.52 -11.34
N GLN A 55 -19.23 -7.41 -12.63
CA GLN A 55 -18.42 -8.42 -13.33
C GLN A 55 -16.93 -8.30 -13.00
N SER A 56 -16.46 -7.13 -12.59
CA SER A 56 -15.04 -6.90 -12.26
C SER A 56 -14.56 -7.68 -11.03
N GLN A 57 -15.46 -7.95 -10.09
CA GLN A 57 -15.16 -8.62 -8.82
C GLN A 57 -14.06 -7.90 -8.00
N VAL A 58 -13.92 -6.59 -8.20
CA VAL A 58 -13.00 -5.71 -7.46
C VAL A 58 -13.71 -4.44 -7.00
N SER A 59 -13.23 -3.84 -5.93
CA SER A 59 -13.69 -2.55 -5.41
C SER A 59 -12.65 -1.95 -4.49
N SER A 60 -12.88 -0.72 -4.03
CA SER A 60 -12.18 -0.08 -2.93
C SER A 60 -13.19 0.59 -2.01
N HIS A 61 -12.76 1.05 -0.83
CA HIS A 61 -13.63 1.83 0.03
C HIS A 61 -13.77 3.25 -0.51
N TYR A 62 -12.67 3.81 -0.98
CA TYR A 62 -12.63 5.16 -1.53
C TYR A 62 -11.92 5.21 -2.88
N PHE A 63 -12.32 6.20 -3.67
CA PHE A 63 -11.68 6.59 -4.92
C PHE A 63 -11.35 8.08 -4.86
N VAL A 64 -10.13 8.46 -5.23
CA VAL A 64 -9.68 9.86 -5.26
C VAL A 64 -9.33 10.25 -6.69
N HIS A 65 -10.14 11.11 -7.28
CA HIS A 65 -9.92 11.66 -8.62
C HIS A 65 -8.68 12.56 -8.69
N GLN A 66 -8.11 12.74 -9.89
CA GLN A 66 -6.97 13.63 -10.11
C GLN A 66 -7.25 15.10 -9.72
N ASN A 67 -8.52 15.53 -9.76
CA ASN A 67 -8.96 16.86 -9.34
C ASN A 67 -9.15 17.01 -7.81
N GLY A 68 -8.91 15.93 -7.03
CA GLY A 68 -9.08 15.90 -5.59
C GLY A 68 -10.49 15.56 -5.10
N GLU A 69 -11.43 15.26 -5.99
CA GLU A 69 -12.75 14.76 -5.61
C GLU A 69 -12.64 13.36 -4.99
N ILE A 70 -13.32 13.15 -3.85
CA ILE A 70 -13.32 11.88 -3.13
C ILE A 70 -14.69 11.23 -3.29
N LEU A 71 -14.69 9.98 -3.74
CA LEU A 71 -15.88 9.15 -3.80
C LEU A 71 -15.78 8.01 -2.79
N GLN A 72 -16.88 7.66 -2.15
CA GLN A 72 -16.97 6.46 -1.32
C GLN A 72 -17.80 5.38 -2.02
N LEU A 73 -17.16 4.21 -2.24
CA LEU A 73 -17.74 3.10 -2.98
C LEU A 73 -18.28 2.00 -2.05
N VAL A 74 -17.58 1.74 -0.95
CA VAL A 74 -17.94 0.71 0.04
C VAL A 74 -17.87 1.33 1.43
N ALA A 75 -18.81 1.01 2.32
CA ALA A 75 -18.78 1.46 3.70
C ALA A 75 -17.57 0.86 4.43
N GLU A 76 -16.92 1.63 5.31
CA GLU A 76 -15.74 1.16 6.05
C GLU A 76 -16.02 -0.06 6.94
N LYS A 77 -17.26 -0.23 7.40
CA LYS A 77 -17.72 -1.41 8.15
C LYS A 77 -17.78 -2.68 7.30
N ASP A 78 -17.84 -2.56 5.98
CA ASP A 78 -17.93 -3.68 5.04
C ASP A 78 -16.55 -3.99 4.46
N ARG A 79 -16.42 -5.16 3.82
CA ARG A 79 -15.18 -5.66 3.24
C ARG A 79 -15.16 -5.37 1.74
N ALA A 80 -14.43 -4.34 1.30
CA ALA A 80 -14.13 -4.13 -0.11
C ALA A 80 -13.12 -5.18 -0.64
N TRP A 81 -13.04 -5.34 -1.97
CA TRP A 81 -12.20 -6.37 -2.62
C TRP A 81 -11.05 -5.71 -3.41
N HIS A 82 -10.00 -5.24 -2.70
CA HIS A 82 -8.89 -4.48 -3.29
C HIS A 82 -7.51 -5.14 -3.17
N ALA A 83 -7.28 -5.97 -2.14
CA ALA A 83 -5.94 -6.49 -1.86
C ALA A 83 -5.59 -7.75 -2.68
N GLY A 84 -6.60 -8.56 -3.06
CA GLY A 84 -6.39 -9.84 -3.74
C GLY A 84 -5.53 -10.80 -2.91
N VAL A 85 -4.74 -11.65 -3.58
CA VAL A 85 -3.76 -12.51 -2.92
C VAL A 85 -2.62 -11.63 -2.38
N SER A 86 -2.45 -11.61 -1.09
CA SER A 86 -1.56 -10.69 -0.38
C SER A 86 -1.10 -11.27 0.95
N ASN A 87 -0.04 -10.71 1.53
CA ASN A 87 0.45 -11.08 2.86
C ASN A 87 1.11 -9.88 3.54
N TRP A 88 0.77 -9.65 4.80
CA TRP A 88 1.48 -8.71 5.67
C TRP A 88 1.48 -9.22 7.10
N GLN A 89 2.64 -9.33 7.73
CA GLN A 89 2.81 -9.86 9.11
C GLN A 89 2.12 -11.22 9.31
N GLY A 90 2.10 -12.06 8.25
CA GLY A 90 1.44 -13.38 8.27
C GLY A 90 -0.07 -13.35 8.03
N ILE A 91 -0.69 -12.17 7.90
CA ILE A 91 -2.11 -12.01 7.55
C ILE A 91 -2.26 -12.15 6.03
N ASN A 92 -3.12 -13.06 5.57
CA ASN A 92 -3.37 -13.31 4.14
C ASN A 92 -4.71 -12.73 3.65
N ASP A 93 -5.70 -12.55 4.52
CA ASP A 93 -6.97 -11.91 4.17
C ASP A 93 -6.93 -10.42 4.55
N ILE A 94 -6.12 -9.66 3.82
CA ILE A 94 -5.94 -8.23 4.04
C ILE A 94 -7.25 -7.45 3.81
N ASN A 95 -8.10 -7.86 2.86
CA ASN A 95 -9.40 -7.22 2.64
C ASN A 95 -10.25 -7.16 3.91
N SER A 96 -10.17 -8.16 4.76
CA SER A 96 -10.99 -8.24 5.97
C SER A 96 -10.56 -7.28 7.08
N CYS A 97 -9.31 -6.85 7.11
CA CYS A 97 -8.76 -5.98 8.16
C CYS A 97 -8.25 -4.61 7.65
N SER A 98 -8.61 -4.21 6.43
CA SER A 98 -8.10 -2.97 5.83
C SER A 98 -9.17 -2.06 5.26
N ILE A 99 -8.79 -0.80 5.08
CA ILE A 99 -9.43 0.16 4.18
C ILE A 99 -8.54 0.27 2.94
N GLY A 100 -9.10 0.18 1.74
CA GLY A 100 -8.40 0.42 0.47
C GLY A 100 -8.82 1.73 -0.17
N ILE A 101 -7.85 2.51 -0.64
CA ILE A 101 -8.07 3.76 -1.38
C ILE A 101 -7.46 3.62 -2.77
N GLU A 102 -8.28 3.75 -3.80
CA GLU A 102 -7.85 3.86 -5.20
C GLU A 102 -7.60 5.33 -5.56
N ILE A 103 -6.41 5.63 -6.01
CA ILE A 103 -5.94 6.98 -6.36
C ILE A 103 -5.80 7.04 -7.88
N ALA A 104 -6.57 7.89 -8.54
CA ALA A 104 -6.58 7.96 -10.00
C ALA A 104 -5.20 8.33 -10.56
N ASN A 105 -4.59 7.38 -11.25
CA ASN A 105 -3.31 7.53 -11.94
C ASN A 105 -3.19 6.41 -12.98
N PRO A 106 -2.73 6.70 -14.21
CA PRO A 106 -2.66 5.70 -15.28
C PRO A 106 -1.75 4.51 -14.97
N GLY A 107 -0.84 4.64 -14.00
CA GLY A 107 0.07 3.56 -13.63
C GLY A 107 1.12 3.24 -14.70
N HIS A 108 1.99 2.30 -14.39
CA HIS A 108 3.18 1.98 -15.20
C HIS A 108 2.85 1.58 -16.64
N ASP A 109 1.72 0.90 -16.86
CA ASP A 109 1.34 0.39 -18.19
C ASP A 109 0.73 1.46 -19.10
N HIS A 110 0.27 2.60 -18.54
CA HIS A 110 -0.50 3.62 -19.27
C HIS A 110 0.05 5.05 -19.12
N GLY A 111 1.33 5.18 -18.79
CA GLY A 111 2.00 6.49 -18.68
C GLY A 111 2.01 7.04 -17.26
N TYR A 112 2.61 6.25 -16.36
CA TYR A 112 2.80 6.60 -14.96
C TYR A 112 3.41 7.99 -14.77
N ARG A 113 2.83 8.78 -13.88
CA ARG A 113 3.21 10.17 -13.64
C ARG A 113 3.04 10.56 -12.17
N ALA A 114 3.62 11.70 -11.80
CA ALA A 114 3.42 12.27 -10.47
C ALA A 114 1.93 12.56 -10.21
N PHE A 115 1.53 12.44 -8.97
CA PHE A 115 0.16 12.72 -8.51
C PHE A 115 -0.03 14.23 -8.34
N PRO A 116 -1.15 14.82 -8.81
CA PRO A 116 -1.42 16.24 -8.64
C PRO A 116 -1.49 16.66 -7.16
N ASP A 117 -0.98 17.84 -6.82
CA ASP A 117 -0.97 18.35 -5.44
C ASP A 117 -2.38 18.42 -4.83
N VAL A 118 -3.40 18.79 -5.62
CA VAL A 118 -4.80 18.83 -5.17
C VAL A 118 -5.32 17.45 -4.80
N GLN A 119 -4.94 16.41 -5.55
CA GLN A 119 -5.28 15.02 -5.27
C GLN A 119 -4.61 14.54 -3.98
N ILE A 120 -3.31 14.82 -3.83
CA ILE A 120 -2.55 14.45 -2.63
C ILE A 120 -3.05 15.20 -1.40
N GLY A 121 -3.43 16.48 -1.51
CA GLY A 121 -4.05 17.23 -0.43
C GLY A 121 -5.37 16.62 0.04
N ALA A 122 -6.24 16.23 -0.90
CA ALA A 122 -7.50 15.53 -0.59
C ALA A 122 -7.27 14.16 0.06
N LEU A 123 -6.35 13.36 -0.51
CA LEU A 123 -5.94 12.06 0.03
C LEU A 123 -5.40 12.19 1.45
N THR A 124 -4.58 13.21 1.73
CA THR A 124 -4.01 13.46 3.06
C THR A 124 -5.11 13.64 4.10
N GLY A 125 -6.11 14.50 3.82
CA GLY A 125 -7.24 14.69 4.72
C GLY A 125 -8.06 13.41 4.94
N LEU A 126 -8.29 12.63 3.89
CA LEU A 126 -8.97 11.33 3.97
C LEU A 126 -8.19 10.33 4.84
N CYS A 127 -6.89 10.18 4.60
CA CYS A 127 -6.04 9.25 5.37
C CYS A 127 -6.00 9.63 6.86
N GLN A 128 -5.84 10.91 7.20
CA GLN A 128 -5.83 11.38 8.58
C GLN A 128 -7.13 11.04 9.31
N ASP A 129 -8.28 11.23 8.64
CA ASP A 129 -9.59 10.93 9.20
C ASP A 129 -9.80 9.42 9.40
N ILE A 130 -9.43 8.57 8.44
CA ILE A 130 -9.46 7.11 8.55
C ILE A 130 -8.55 6.63 9.70
N ILE A 131 -7.31 7.10 9.74
CA ILE A 131 -6.32 6.73 10.78
C ILE A 131 -6.86 7.08 12.17
N ALA A 132 -7.47 8.27 12.34
CA ALA A 132 -8.03 8.70 13.61
C ALA A 132 -9.23 7.84 14.04
N ARG A 133 -10.14 7.48 13.11
CA ARG A 133 -11.32 6.65 13.43
C ARG A 133 -10.98 5.21 13.80
N HIS A 134 -9.98 4.63 13.13
CA HIS A 134 -9.62 3.21 13.29
C HIS A 134 -8.37 2.98 14.13
N ALA A 135 -7.72 4.05 14.63
CA ALA A 135 -6.47 3.97 15.38
C ALA A 135 -5.36 3.18 14.65
N ILE A 136 -5.26 3.36 13.31
CA ILE A 136 -4.30 2.65 12.47
C ILE A 136 -2.88 3.12 12.83
N ARG A 137 -2.00 2.17 13.10
CA ARG A 137 -0.60 2.46 13.44
C ARG A 137 0.16 2.98 12.21
N PRO A 138 1.16 3.86 12.37
CA PRO A 138 1.91 4.39 11.22
C PRO A 138 2.49 3.33 10.30
N GLU A 139 3.04 2.25 10.83
CA GLU A 139 3.61 1.12 10.08
C GLU A 139 2.57 0.22 9.40
N HIS A 140 1.30 0.55 9.54
CA HIS A 140 0.16 -0.13 8.92
C HIS A 140 -0.49 0.68 7.78
N VAL A 141 0.11 1.81 7.39
CA VAL A 141 -0.22 2.51 6.15
C VAL A 141 0.72 2.02 5.07
N LEU A 142 0.20 1.29 4.09
CA LEU A 142 0.97 0.44 3.19
C LEU A 142 0.64 0.69 1.72
N ALA A 143 1.59 0.44 0.86
CA ALA A 143 1.39 0.30 -0.57
C ALA A 143 0.76 -1.08 -0.89
N HIS A 144 0.01 -1.18 -1.98
CA HIS A 144 -0.41 -2.49 -2.49
C HIS A 144 0.81 -3.37 -2.82
N SER A 145 1.87 -2.77 -3.36
CA SER A 145 3.13 -3.49 -3.61
C SER A 145 3.79 -4.03 -2.34
N ASP A 146 3.60 -3.43 -1.17
CA ASP A 146 4.14 -3.96 0.08
C ASP A 146 3.52 -5.30 0.46
N ILE A 147 2.21 -5.42 0.27
CA ILE A 147 1.44 -6.62 0.64
C ILE A 147 1.37 -7.67 -0.47
N ALA A 148 1.70 -7.31 -1.71
CA ALA A 148 1.64 -8.19 -2.87
C ALA A 148 2.83 -7.95 -3.85
N PRO A 149 4.09 -8.04 -3.38
CA PRO A 149 5.27 -7.56 -4.10
C PRO A 149 5.54 -8.26 -5.44
N GLU A 150 5.10 -9.51 -5.60
CA GLU A 150 5.33 -10.29 -6.82
C GLU A 150 4.39 -9.94 -7.97
N ARG A 151 3.30 -9.20 -7.71
CA ARG A 151 2.26 -8.95 -8.72
C ARG A 151 1.79 -7.50 -8.80
N LYS A 152 2.25 -6.62 -7.90
CA LYS A 152 1.79 -5.24 -7.78
C LYS A 152 2.94 -4.25 -7.66
N ASP A 153 2.76 -3.12 -8.32
CA ASP A 153 3.71 -2.00 -8.32
C ASP A 153 3.10 -0.74 -7.70
N ASP A 154 1.77 -0.69 -7.55
CA ASP A 154 1.02 0.48 -7.04
C ASP A 154 1.25 0.75 -5.53
N PRO A 155 1.23 2.04 -5.11
CA PRO A 155 1.05 3.25 -5.89
C PRO A 155 2.31 3.73 -6.63
N GLY A 156 3.45 3.01 -6.56
CA GLY A 156 4.68 3.24 -7.32
C GLY A 156 5.64 4.24 -6.68
N GLU A 157 6.81 4.41 -7.32
CA GLU A 157 7.93 5.21 -6.82
C GLU A 157 7.72 6.73 -6.88
N LEU A 158 6.78 7.23 -7.72
CA LEU A 158 6.44 8.66 -7.77
C LEU A 158 5.37 9.05 -6.74
N PHE A 159 4.89 8.09 -5.94
CA PHE A 159 3.94 8.39 -4.87
C PHE A 159 4.66 9.14 -3.73
N PRO A 160 4.10 10.27 -3.24
CA PRO A 160 4.83 11.18 -2.36
C PRO A 160 4.80 10.75 -0.88
N TRP A 161 5.36 9.58 -0.56
CA TRP A 161 5.41 9.04 0.81
C TRP A 161 6.02 10.01 1.82
N ALA A 162 7.05 10.78 1.42
CA ALA A 162 7.68 11.77 2.28
C ALA A 162 6.69 12.86 2.72
N TYR A 163 5.89 13.36 1.79
CA TYR A 163 4.85 14.35 2.09
C TYR A 163 3.77 13.80 3.04
N LEU A 164 3.35 12.54 2.85
CA LEU A 164 2.40 11.89 3.76
C LEU A 164 2.99 11.75 5.16
N ALA A 165 4.26 11.36 5.28
CA ALA A 165 4.95 11.21 6.56
C ALA A 165 5.11 12.55 7.31
N GLU A 166 5.40 13.66 6.60
CA GLU A 166 5.40 15.02 7.16
C GLU A 166 4.02 15.40 7.73
N ASN A 167 2.94 14.85 7.17
CA ASN A 167 1.56 15.00 7.64
C ASN A 167 1.12 13.88 8.61
N GLN A 168 2.06 13.16 9.22
CA GLN A 168 1.83 12.10 10.21
C GLN A 168 1.06 10.87 9.67
N ILE A 169 1.18 10.61 8.37
CA ILE A 169 0.60 9.45 7.70
C ILE A 169 1.72 8.50 7.31
N GLY A 170 1.67 7.27 7.80
CA GLY A 170 2.67 6.24 7.51
C GLY A 170 3.91 6.29 8.41
N HIS A 171 4.73 5.27 8.24
CA HIS A 171 6.01 5.11 8.94
C HIS A 171 7.13 5.26 7.94
N LEU A 172 7.86 6.35 8.00
CA LEU A 172 8.96 6.64 7.09
C LEU A 172 10.18 7.11 7.89
N VAL A 173 11.36 6.80 7.38
CA VAL A 173 12.65 7.39 7.81
C VAL A 173 13.31 8.00 6.58
N ALA A 174 14.18 8.98 6.79
CA ALA A 174 14.98 9.52 5.68
C ALA A 174 15.85 8.40 5.10
N PRO A 175 15.73 8.07 3.80
CA PRO A 175 16.52 7.01 3.20
C PRO A 175 18.01 7.35 3.27
N LYS A 176 18.85 6.35 3.46
CA LYS A 176 20.30 6.55 3.37
C LYS A 176 20.69 6.84 1.93
N PRO A 177 21.63 7.75 1.70
CA PRO A 177 22.11 8.06 0.34
C PRO A 177 22.58 6.80 -0.39
N LEU A 178 22.39 6.78 -1.70
CA LEU A 178 23.02 5.78 -2.56
C LEU A 178 24.55 5.88 -2.43
N GLY A 179 25.24 4.74 -2.46
CA GLY A 179 26.69 4.69 -2.33
C GLY A 179 27.23 3.30 -2.63
N ASP A 180 28.54 3.23 -2.77
CA ASP A 180 29.24 1.97 -2.97
C ASP A 180 29.25 1.13 -1.68
N GLY A 181 29.35 -0.17 -1.82
CA GLY A 181 29.45 -1.07 -0.69
C GLY A 181 28.93 -2.48 -0.96
N ARG A 182 28.68 -3.23 0.14
CA ARG A 182 28.09 -4.55 0.04
C ARG A 182 26.67 -4.45 -0.42
N PHE A 183 26.27 -5.33 -1.34
CA PHE A 183 24.90 -5.51 -1.81
C PHE A 183 24.56 -6.99 -1.92
N PHE A 184 23.28 -7.30 -2.05
CA PHE A 184 22.75 -8.62 -2.38
C PHE A 184 21.82 -8.51 -3.57
N GLN A 185 21.92 -9.48 -4.48
CA GLN A 185 21.15 -9.53 -5.72
C GLN A 185 20.70 -10.95 -6.05
N LEU A 186 19.91 -11.07 -7.09
CA LEU A 186 19.40 -12.36 -7.57
C LEU A 186 20.54 -13.37 -7.77
N GLY A 187 20.37 -14.55 -7.15
CA GLY A 187 21.34 -15.65 -7.18
C GLY A 187 22.29 -15.72 -5.98
N ASP A 188 22.43 -14.65 -5.19
CA ASP A 188 23.25 -14.67 -3.97
C ASP A 188 22.68 -15.63 -2.92
N GLN A 189 23.56 -16.22 -2.09
CA GLN A 189 23.18 -17.21 -1.10
C GLN A 189 23.98 -17.06 0.20
N GLY A 190 23.44 -17.64 1.27
CA GLY A 190 24.10 -17.79 2.55
C GLY A 190 23.45 -17.01 3.70
N GLU A 191 24.07 -17.11 4.88
CA GLU A 191 23.60 -16.50 6.12
C GLU A 191 23.29 -14.98 6.01
N PRO A 192 24.09 -14.16 5.28
CA PRO A 192 23.78 -12.74 5.15
C PRO A 192 22.49 -12.47 4.38
N VAL A 193 22.15 -13.32 3.38
CA VAL A 193 20.88 -13.25 2.65
C VAL A 193 19.71 -13.65 3.56
N ALA A 194 19.89 -14.73 4.35
CA ALA A 194 18.89 -15.15 5.34
C ALA A 194 18.62 -14.04 6.38
N ALA A 195 19.66 -13.36 6.84
CA ALA A 195 19.53 -12.24 7.76
C ALA A 195 18.76 -11.06 7.15
N LEU A 196 19.02 -10.71 5.90
CA LEU A 196 18.25 -9.69 5.17
C LEU A 196 16.77 -10.08 5.05
N GLN A 197 16.50 -11.32 4.66
CA GLN A 197 15.11 -11.84 4.55
C GLN A 197 14.39 -11.78 5.90
N ALA A 198 15.08 -12.13 7.00
CA ALA A 198 14.54 -12.00 8.35
C ALA A 198 14.20 -10.55 8.72
N MET A 199 15.02 -9.58 8.32
CA MET A 199 14.72 -8.15 8.54
C MET A 199 13.44 -7.71 7.81
N PHE A 200 13.23 -8.15 6.56
CA PHE A 200 11.99 -7.89 5.84
C PHE A 200 10.77 -8.53 6.52
N GLN A 201 10.90 -9.78 6.98
CA GLN A 201 9.82 -10.43 7.75
C GLN A 201 9.50 -9.68 9.04
N LEU A 202 10.52 -9.27 9.79
CA LEU A 202 10.35 -8.49 11.03
C LEU A 202 9.62 -7.17 10.80
N TYR A 203 9.80 -6.55 9.63
CA TYR A 203 9.08 -5.33 9.29
C TYR A 203 7.62 -5.64 8.90
N GLY A 204 7.35 -6.79 8.26
CA GLY A 204 6.01 -7.22 7.89
C GLY A 204 5.88 -7.92 6.54
N TYR A 205 6.89 -7.84 5.68
CA TYR A 205 6.84 -8.43 4.34
C TYR A 205 6.73 -9.96 4.35
N GLY A 206 5.94 -10.51 3.44
CA GLY A 206 5.89 -11.94 3.17
C GLY A 206 7.14 -12.43 2.42
N CYS A 207 8.32 -12.39 3.06
CA CYS A 207 9.61 -12.77 2.48
C CYS A 207 10.06 -14.13 3.04
N PRO A 208 10.29 -15.18 2.21
CA PRO A 208 10.76 -16.47 2.72
C PRO A 208 12.22 -16.36 3.18
N GLN A 209 12.51 -16.84 4.40
CA GLN A 209 13.86 -16.85 4.97
C GLN A 209 14.64 -18.10 4.52
N SER A 210 14.90 -18.20 3.22
CA SER A 210 15.56 -19.37 2.61
C SER A 210 17.09 -19.28 2.56
N GLY A 211 17.66 -18.10 2.80
CA GLY A 211 19.09 -17.84 2.56
C GLY A 211 19.47 -17.81 1.07
N HIS A 212 18.48 -17.80 0.16
CA HIS A 212 18.67 -17.68 -1.27
C HIS A 212 17.94 -16.43 -1.79
N TYR A 213 18.66 -15.50 -2.41
CA TYR A 213 18.09 -14.30 -3.00
C TYR A 213 17.38 -14.68 -4.32
N CYS A 214 16.13 -15.11 -4.20
CA CYS A 214 15.28 -15.55 -5.30
C CYS A 214 14.41 -14.39 -5.82
N GLU A 215 13.58 -14.67 -6.83
CA GLU A 215 12.65 -13.70 -7.42
C GLU A 215 11.69 -13.09 -6.40
N VAL A 216 11.22 -13.87 -5.41
CA VAL A 216 10.38 -13.36 -4.32
C VAL A 216 11.13 -12.32 -3.49
N THR A 217 12.39 -12.62 -3.11
CA THR A 217 13.24 -11.66 -2.38
C THR A 217 13.47 -10.39 -3.21
N ARG A 218 13.74 -10.53 -4.51
CA ARG A 218 13.90 -9.38 -5.42
C ARG A 218 12.63 -8.53 -5.50
N ALA A 219 11.46 -9.17 -5.59
CA ALA A 219 10.17 -8.49 -5.61
C ALA A 219 9.93 -7.69 -4.32
N VAL A 220 10.19 -8.30 -3.15
CA VAL A 220 10.11 -7.63 -1.84
C VAL A 220 11.05 -6.43 -1.78
N VAL A 221 12.29 -6.57 -2.24
CA VAL A 221 13.26 -5.45 -2.28
C VAL A 221 12.75 -4.32 -3.17
N ARG A 222 12.21 -4.61 -4.35
CA ARG A 222 11.64 -3.60 -5.24
C ARG A 222 10.43 -2.88 -4.61
N ALA A 223 9.53 -3.63 -3.96
CA ALA A 223 8.39 -3.03 -3.24
C ALA A 223 8.87 -2.10 -2.13
N PHE A 224 9.82 -2.56 -1.32
CA PHE A 224 10.46 -1.75 -0.28
C PHE A 224 11.12 -0.48 -0.86
N GLN A 225 11.85 -0.60 -1.96
CA GLN A 225 12.49 0.55 -2.61
C GLN A 225 11.46 1.57 -3.08
N ARG A 226 10.35 1.14 -3.72
CA ARG A 226 9.28 2.05 -4.15
C ARG A 226 8.70 2.87 -3.00
N HIS A 227 8.55 2.26 -1.83
CA HIS A 227 7.97 2.92 -0.67
C HIS A 227 9.01 3.75 0.11
N PHE A 228 10.17 3.17 0.42
CA PHE A 228 11.09 3.72 1.42
C PHE A 228 12.37 4.34 0.85
N ARG A 229 12.70 4.06 -0.41
CA ARG A 229 13.89 4.57 -1.09
C ARG A 229 13.67 4.65 -2.61
N PRO A 230 12.74 5.49 -3.09
CA PRO A 230 12.27 5.50 -4.47
C PRO A 230 13.26 6.03 -5.50
N GLU A 231 14.40 6.57 -5.07
CA GLU A 231 15.44 7.13 -5.97
C GLU A 231 16.00 6.09 -6.97
N LEU A 232 16.04 4.79 -6.58
CA LEU A 232 16.49 3.70 -7.42
C LEU A 232 15.74 2.41 -7.09
N VAL A 233 14.87 1.94 -7.99
CA VAL A 233 14.06 0.72 -7.85
C VAL A 233 14.58 -0.35 -8.80
N ASP A 234 15.61 -1.09 -8.39
CA ASP A 234 16.25 -2.11 -9.21
C ASP A 234 16.14 -3.53 -8.64
N GLY A 235 15.72 -3.66 -7.38
CA GLY A 235 15.65 -4.94 -6.68
C GLY A 235 17.00 -5.47 -6.26
N ILE A 236 18.02 -4.62 -6.17
CA ILE A 236 19.32 -4.91 -5.55
C ILE A 236 19.28 -4.36 -4.13
N ALA A 237 19.47 -5.22 -3.14
CA ALA A 237 19.57 -4.79 -1.75
C ALA A 237 20.97 -4.19 -1.50
N ASP A 238 21.15 -2.95 -1.91
CA ASP A 238 22.36 -2.17 -1.72
C ASP A 238 22.51 -1.67 -0.27
N GLN A 239 23.62 -1.01 0.03
CA GLN A 239 23.88 -0.48 1.37
C GLN A 239 22.79 0.52 1.80
N SER A 240 22.29 1.34 0.90
CA SER A 240 21.20 2.29 1.16
C SER A 240 19.92 1.57 1.57
N THR A 241 19.50 0.57 0.79
CA THR A 241 18.32 -0.27 1.07
C THR A 241 18.42 -0.96 2.44
N ILE A 242 19.55 -1.63 2.71
CA ILE A 242 19.79 -2.37 3.96
C ILE A 242 19.79 -1.43 5.17
N ALA A 243 20.48 -0.29 5.06
CA ALA A 243 20.58 0.67 6.16
C ALA A 243 19.24 1.38 6.43
N THR A 244 18.45 1.66 5.39
CA THR A 244 17.09 2.21 5.54
C THR A 244 16.17 1.22 6.24
N LEU A 245 16.18 -0.06 5.85
CA LEU A 245 15.40 -1.12 6.51
C LEU A 245 15.81 -1.28 8.00
N HIS A 246 17.10 -1.28 8.29
CA HIS A 246 17.59 -1.35 9.66
C HIS A 246 17.12 -0.14 10.50
N GLN A 247 17.13 1.06 9.94
CA GLN A 247 16.67 2.27 10.63
C GLN A 247 15.15 2.24 10.89
N LEU A 248 14.34 1.75 9.93
CA LEU A 248 12.91 1.53 10.13
C LEU A 248 12.64 0.57 11.28
N LEU A 249 13.31 -0.59 11.30
CA LEU A 249 13.18 -1.57 12.39
C LEU A 249 13.58 -0.99 13.75
N SER A 250 14.68 -0.23 13.80
CA SER A 250 15.14 0.41 15.05
C SER A 250 14.14 1.44 15.57
N SER A 251 13.47 2.19 14.69
CA SER A 251 12.49 3.20 15.08
C SER A 251 11.16 2.60 15.57
N LEU A 252 10.81 1.37 15.18
CA LEU A 252 9.66 0.65 15.75
C LEU A 252 9.91 0.25 17.21
N GLN A 253 11.12 -0.20 17.54
CA GLN A 253 11.48 -0.61 18.91
C GLN A 253 11.44 0.55 19.91
N THR A 254 11.66 1.78 19.46
CA THR A 254 11.60 2.98 20.34
C THR A 254 10.20 3.50 20.59
N ARG A 255 9.19 2.99 19.88
CA ARG A 255 7.77 3.37 20.02
C ARG A 255 6.95 2.38 20.87
N ALA A 256 7.49 1.19 21.12
CA ALA A 256 6.89 0.14 21.95
C ALA A 256 7.23 0.35 23.42
#